data_f87bf8e9e848f20dc57a4e405c0ebb8c
#
_entry.id   f87bf8e9e848f20dc57a4e405c0ebb8c
#
_cell.length_a   1.000
_cell.length_b   1.000
_cell.length_c   1.000
_cell.angle_alpha   90.00
_cell.angle_beta   90.00
_cell.angle_gamma   90.00
#
_symmetry.space_group_name_H-M   'P 1'
#
loop_
_entity.id
_entity.type
_entity.pdbx_description
1 polymer ?
#
loop_
_entity_poly.entity_id
_entity_poly.type
_entity_poly.pdbx_seq_one_letter_code
_entity_poly.pdbx_strand_id
1 'polypeptide(L)'
;MVFGAMKGGEFIVEPLTLPAHSDTLDLCLDTMVTGFRTIIEKLGEKPVAISFAFPGPADYPNGIIGGYLPNFPSFRDGVALGPFLSRTFSVPVFINNDGDLFAYGEALGGILPETNAKLEAAGSSKRYHNLIGYTFGTGFGVGIVVNGQLNRGDNSCVETFCLPHKDNRDMIVEDGIAIKAIKRIYGELSGDSDHKFEPKDIFDIAEGRIPGDAEAAKKTFAEIGAAAGDAMATAATLTDGLIVIGGGVTASHKYFMPALLAALRGKIHTFKGEETGRIQSKVYNLDEPEEFEAFAKGDQQKLKVYGYDEEVIYDPQKRIGIAISKLGASKAISVGAYTFALGQLDRM
;
A
#
# COMPACT_ATOMS: atom_id res chain seq x y z
N MET A 1 11.82 6.01 14.52
CA MET A 1 10.37 6.01 14.82
C MET A 1 9.86 7.43 14.78
N VAL A 2 8.65 7.66 14.25
CA VAL A 2 8.01 8.98 14.18
C VAL A 2 6.76 8.97 15.07
N PHE A 3 6.61 9.96 15.91
CA PHE A 3 5.51 10.11 16.86
C PHE A 3 4.76 11.42 16.57
N GLY A 4 3.45 11.41 16.69
CA GLY A 4 2.61 12.58 16.46
C GLY A 4 1.24 12.44 17.12
N ALA A 5 0.48 13.51 17.18
CA ALA A 5 -0.92 13.49 17.60
C ALA A 5 -1.82 13.99 16.47
N MET A 6 -2.94 13.31 16.26
CA MET A 6 -3.90 13.61 15.20
C MET A 6 -5.28 13.88 15.77
N LYS A 7 -6.00 14.81 15.14
CA LYS A 7 -7.42 15.11 15.42
C LYS A 7 -8.06 15.58 14.12
N GLY A 8 -9.24 15.05 13.80
CA GLY A 8 -9.92 15.39 12.54
C GLY A 8 -9.15 15.00 11.26
N GLY A 9 -8.25 14.00 11.36
CA GLY A 9 -7.44 13.55 10.21
C GLY A 9 -6.14 14.34 9.99
N GLU A 10 -5.85 15.36 10.80
CA GLU A 10 -4.65 16.20 10.67
C GLU A 10 -3.77 16.14 11.92
N PHE A 11 -2.47 16.34 11.73
CA PHE A 11 -1.54 16.49 12.84
C PHE A 11 -1.80 17.80 13.59
N ILE A 12 -1.97 17.71 14.92
CA ILE A 12 -2.20 18.86 15.81
C ILE A 12 -1.00 19.16 16.69
N VAL A 13 0.04 18.35 16.62
CA VAL A 13 1.33 18.51 17.30
C VAL A 13 2.43 18.23 16.29
N GLU A 14 3.49 19.03 16.30
CA GLU A 14 4.67 18.79 15.46
C GLU A 14 5.26 17.41 15.73
N PRO A 15 5.41 16.57 14.70
CA PRO A 15 5.93 15.21 14.86
C PRO A 15 7.35 15.19 15.42
N LEU A 16 7.62 14.18 16.24
CA LEU A 16 8.92 13.92 16.85
C LEU A 16 9.54 12.67 16.20
N THR A 17 10.81 12.74 15.79
CA THR A 17 11.56 11.59 15.29
C THR A 17 12.61 11.16 16.30
N LEU A 18 12.61 9.88 16.69
CA LEU A 18 13.60 9.26 17.56
C LEU A 18 14.20 8.01 16.89
N PRO A 19 15.44 7.61 17.24
CA PRO A 19 16.03 6.37 16.76
C PRO A 19 15.22 5.16 17.25
N ALA A 20 15.24 4.05 16.48
CA ALA A 20 14.45 2.87 16.84
C ALA A 20 15.11 1.97 17.88
N HIS A 21 16.44 1.91 17.90
CA HIS A 21 17.21 1.02 18.78
C HIS A 21 16.77 -0.45 18.70
N SER A 22 16.45 -0.91 17.50
CA SER A 22 15.76 -2.17 17.21
C SER A 22 16.48 -3.44 17.67
N ASP A 23 17.80 -3.34 17.91
CA ASP A 23 18.65 -4.46 18.36
C ASP A 23 18.57 -4.71 19.88
N THR A 24 18.10 -3.72 20.65
CA THR A 24 18.05 -3.77 22.12
C THR A 24 16.61 -3.51 22.60
N LEU A 25 15.93 -4.53 23.08
CA LEU A 25 14.51 -4.46 23.46
C LEU A 25 14.21 -3.34 24.47
N ASP A 26 14.91 -3.33 25.60
CA ASP A 26 14.66 -2.35 26.67
C ASP A 26 14.83 -0.92 26.15
N LEU A 27 15.89 -0.65 25.38
CA LEU A 27 16.15 0.66 24.82
C LEU A 27 15.12 1.07 23.76
N CYS A 28 14.65 0.10 22.96
CA CYS A 28 13.55 0.32 22.01
C CYS A 28 12.27 0.69 22.73
N LEU A 29 11.89 -0.05 23.76
CA LEU A 29 10.68 0.20 24.56
C LEU A 29 10.76 1.55 25.30
N ASP A 30 11.90 1.86 25.91
CA ASP A 30 12.14 3.14 26.56
C ASP A 30 12.02 4.31 25.59
N THR A 31 12.53 4.15 24.36
CA THR A 31 12.39 5.16 23.31
C THR A 31 10.94 5.33 22.89
N MET A 32 10.18 4.25 22.76
CA MET A 32 8.74 4.34 22.46
C MET A 32 7.98 5.07 23.58
N VAL A 33 8.24 4.72 24.84
CA VAL A 33 7.62 5.39 26.00
C VAL A 33 7.98 6.88 26.03
N THR A 34 9.24 7.22 25.80
CA THR A 34 9.72 8.62 25.75
C THR A 34 9.05 9.39 24.62
N GLY A 35 8.96 8.81 23.42
CA GLY A 35 8.33 9.45 22.28
C GLY A 35 6.85 9.75 22.53
N PHE A 36 6.08 8.77 23.01
CA PHE A 36 4.66 8.98 23.34
C PHE A 36 4.47 9.99 24.48
N ARG A 37 5.26 9.94 25.56
CA ARG A 37 5.20 10.93 26.65
C ARG A 37 5.44 12.34 26.16
N THR A 38 6.49 12.54 25.35
CA THR A 38 6.81 13.84 24.77
C THR A 38 5.65 14.41 23.93
N ILE A 39 4.99 13.56 23.14
CA ILE A 39 3.84 13.99 22.35
C ILE A 39 2.64 14.30 23.26
N ILE A 40 2.37 13.51 24.29
CA ILE A 40 1.28 13.74 25.25
C ILE A 40 1.53 15.05 26.02
N GLU A 41 2.76 15.35 26.43
CA GLU A 41 3.12 16.60 27.08
C GLU A 41 2.89 17.80 26.16
N LYS A 42 3.30 17.72 24.88
CA LYS A 42 3.04 18.75 23.88
C LYS A 42 1.55 18.93 23.57
N LEU A 43 0.78 17.83 23.59
CA LEU A 43 -0.66 17.84 23.39
C LEU A 43 -1.41 18.55 24.53
N GLY A 44 -0.90 18.46 25.76
CA GLY A 44 -1.48 19.07 26.96
C GLY A 44 -2.78 18.39 27.45
N GLU A 45 -3.20 17.30 26.81
CA GLU A 45 -4.36 16.51 27.19
C GLU A 45 -4.08 15.01 27.02
N LYS A 46 -4.86 14.17 27.69
CA LYS A 46 -4.74 12.71 27.56
C LYS A 46 -5.30 12.26 26.21
N PRO A 47 -4.55 11.49 25.38
CA PRO A 47 -5.08 10.95 24.14
C PRO A 47 -6.17 9.90 24.42
N VAL A 48 -7.10 9.73 23.49
CA VAL A 48 -8.16 8.70 23.59
C VAL A 48 -7.64 7.30 23.28
N ALA A 49 -6.59 7.18 22.48
CA ALA A 49 -5.90 5.95 22.13
C ALA A 49 -4.48 6.20 21.63
N ILE A 50 -3.68 5.15 21.55
CA ILE A 50 -2.41 5.08 20.82
C ILE A 50 -2.60 4.11 19.67
N SER A 51 -2.23 4.52 18.43
CA SER A 51 -2.30 3.65 17.26
C SER A 51 -1.10 3.88 16.37
N PHE A 52 -0.47 2.80 15.89
CA PHE A 52 0.75 2.90 15.09
C PHE A 52 1.00 1.67 14.23
N ALA A 53 1.90 1.85 13.24
CA ALA A 53 2.41 0.77 12.42
C ALA A 53 3.57 0.05 13.09
N PHE A 54 3.61 -1.27 12.98
CA PHE A 54 4.77 -2.10 13.33
C PHE A 54 4.95 -3.20 12.29
N PRO A 55 6.20 -3.51 11.86
CA PRO A 55 6.45 -4.58 10.91
C PRO A 55 5.93 -5.94 11.40
N GLY A 56 5.51 -6.78 10.45
CA GLY A 56 4.98 -8.10 10.72
C GLY A 56 5.55 -9.20 9.84
N PRO A 57 4.87 -10.35 9.82
CA PRO A 57 3.57 -10.63 10.46
C PRO A 57 3.63 -10.71 12.00
N ALA A 58 2.53 -10.32 12.66
CA ALA A 58 2.42 -10.29 14.12
C ALA A 58 0.96 -10.56 14.56
N ASP A 59 0.76 -10.88 15.83
CA ASP A 59 -0.59 -10.96 16.42
C ASP A 59 -1.10 -9.55 16.75
N TYR A 60 -1.45 -8.79 15.71
CA TYR A 60 -1.92 -7.41 15.83
C TYR A 60 -3.20 -7.28 16.68
N PRO A 61 -4.20 -8.20 16.60
CA PRO A 61 -5.38 -8.12 17.43
C PRO A 61 -5.08 -8.10 18.95
N ASN A 62 -4.07 -8.85 19.37
CA ASN A 62 -3.64 -8.91 20.77
C ASN A 62 -2.46 -7.96 21.08
N GLY A 63 -1.92 -7.27 20.07
CA GLY A 63 -0.79 -6.37 20.23
C GLY A 63 0.51 -7.08 20.62
N ILE A 64 0.70 -8.33 20.14
CA ILE A 64 1.90 -9.14 20.41
C ILE A 64 2.77 -9.15 19.15
N ILE A 65 3.99 -8.69 19.28
CA ILE A 65 4.98 -8.62 18.20
C ILE A 65 5.99 -9.74 18.40
N GLY A 66 6.23 -10.56 17.38
CA GLY A 66 7.19 -11.66 17.44
C GLY A 66 7.42 -12.32 16.09
N GLY A 67 8.27 -13.35 16.06
CA GLY A 67 8.61 -14.10 14.86
C GLY A 67 9.77 -13.50 14.06
N TYR A 68 9.87 -13.83 12.77
CA TYR A 68 10.98 -13.38 11.94
C TYR A 68 10.85 -11.90 11.58
N LEU A 69 11.59 -11.06 12.28
CA LEU A 69 11.61 -9.60 12.12
C LEU A 69 13.06 -9.13 11.88
N PRO A 70 13.55 -9.08 10.62
CA PRO A 70 14.94 -8.74 10.31
C PRO A 70 15.33 -7.35 10.81
N ASN A 71 14.43 -6.38 10.78
CA ASN A 71 14.67 -5.00 11.20
C ASN A 71 14.42 -4.75 12.70
N PHE A 72 13.87 -5.73 13.42
CA PHE A 72 13.59 -5.67 14.86
C PHE A 72 13.93 -7.02 15.53
N PRO A 73 15.22 -7.44 15.51
CA PRO A 73 15.62 -8.76 16.00
C PRO A 73 15.32 -8.96 17.49
N SER A 74 15.27 -7.89 18.27
CA SER A 74 14.97 -7.95 19.71
C SER A 74 13.52 -8.32 20.04
N PHE A 75 12.62 -8.34 19.07
CA PHE A 75 11.21 -8.73 19.25
C PHE A 75 10.92 -10.19 18.88
N ARG A 76 11.88 -10.95 18.36
CA ARG A 76 11.68 -12.30 17.80
C ARG A 76 10.99 -13.28 18.74
N ASP A 77 11.33 -13.23 20.03
CA ASP A 77 10.84 -14.20 21.03
C ASP A 77 9.42 -13.86 21.54
N GLY A 78 8.83 -12.81 21.00
CA GLY A 78 7.48 -12.35 21.37
C GLY A 78 7.51 -11.28 22.46
N VAL A 79 6.92 -10.12 22.16
CA VAL A 79 6.78 -8.99 23.06
C VAL A 79 5.32 -8.55 23.09
N ALA A 80 4.70 -8.56 24.28
CA ALA A 80 3.33 -8.07 24.49
C ALA A 80 3.30 -6.52 24.47
N LEU A 81 3.64 -5.92 23.31
CA LEU A 81 3.86 -4.49 23.11
C LEU A 81 2.60 -3.68 23.37
N GLY A 82 1.46 -4.09 22.80
CA GLY A 82 0.17 -3.45 23.00
C GLY A 82 -0.25 -3.43 24.47
N PRO A 83 -0.29 -4.57 25.17
CA PRO A 83 -0.54 -4.64 26.61
C PRO A 83 0.43 -3.80 27.45
N PHE A 84 1.72 -3.79 27.12
CA PHE A 84 2.72 -2.97 27.81
C PHE A 84 2.41 -1.47 27.70
N LEU A 85 2.22 -0.98 26.48
CA LEU A 85 1.93 0.43 26.25
C LEU A 85 0.55 0.83 26.81
N SER A 86 -0.45 -0.04 26.71
CA SER A 86 -1.78 0.22 27.26
C SER A 86 -1.74 0.39 28.79
N ARG A 87 -0.99 -0.44 29.50
CA ARG A 87 -0.78 -0.28 30.95
C ARG A 87 0.01 0.99 31.30
N THR A 88 1.06 1.28 30.52
CA THR A 88 1.93 2.45 30.74
C THR A 88 1.17 3.77 30.60
N PHE A 89 0.29 3.87 29.60
CA PHE A 89 -0.43 5.11 29.29
C PHE A 89 -1.90 5.11 29.75
N SER A 90 -2.42 3.98 30.20
CA SER A 90 -3.84 3.81 30.60
C SER A 90 -4.83 4.23 29.50
N VAL A 91 -4.53 3.86 28.22
CA VAL A 91 -5.38 4.05 27.05
C VAL A 91 -5.36 2.79 26.17
N PRO A 92 -6.38 2.56 25.33
CA PRO A 92 -6.34 1.52 24.31
C PRO A 92 -5.14 1.72 23.37
N VAL A 93 -4.54 0.60 22.95
CA VAL A 93 -3.41 0.59 22.00
C VAL A 93 -3.74 -0.32 20.82
N PHE A 94 -3.60 0.21 19.61
CA PHE A 94 -3.87 -0.51 18.37
C PHE A 94 -2.61 -0.56 17.51
N ILE A 95 -2.23 -1.77 17.11
CA ILE A 95 -1.05 -2.00 16.27
C ILE A 95 -1.51 -2.70 14.99
N ASN A 96 -0.97 -2.31 13.84
CA ASN A 96 -1.20 -2.98 12.56
C ASN A 96 0.08 -2.96 11.72
N ASN A 97 0.08 -3.70 10.61
CA ASN A 97 1.13 -3.62 9.61
C ASN A 97 1.13 -2.24 8.92
N ASP A 98 2.27 -1.80 8.41
CA ASP A 98 2.40 -0.53 7.69
C ASP A 98 1.67 -0.53 6.33
N GLY A 99 1.72 -1.63 5.59
CA GLY A 99 0.94 -1.82 4.36
C GLY A 99 -0.58 -1.77 4.62
N ASP A 100 -1.03 -2.41 5.69
CA ASP A 100 -2.42 -2.37 6.15
C ASP A 100 -2.89 -0.94 6.44
N LEU A 101 -2.11 -0.21 7.24
CA LEU A 101 -2.46 1.17 7.60
C LEU A 101 -2.35 2.11 6.41
N PHE A 102 -1.40 1.89 5.51
CA PHE A 102 -1.33 2.62 4.25
C PHE A 102 -2.62 2.46 3.43
N ALA A 103 -3.03 1.21 3.17
CA ALA A 103 -4.24 0.92 2.42
C ALA A 103 -5.49 1.48 3.11
N TYR A 104 -5.57 1.36 4.43
CA TYR A 104 -6.71 1.85 5.19
C TYR A 104 -6.81 3.38 5.18
N GLY A 105 -5.67 4.07 5.27
CA GLY A 105 -5.60 5.52 5.15
C GLY A 105 -6.03 6.02 3.77
N GLU A 106 -5.60 5.36 2.71
CA GLU A 106 -6.00 5.66 1.33
C GLU A 106 -7.48 5.35 1.06
N ALA A 107 -8.02 4.33 1.74
CA ALA A 107 -9.43 3.97 1.62
C ALA A 107 -10.37 4.95 2.32
N LEU A 108 -9.96 5.55 3.44
CA LEU A 108 -10.83 6.42 4.24
C LEU A 108 -10.55 7.91 4.07
N GLY A 109 -9.31 8.29 3.76
CA GLY A 109 -8.92 9.70 3.66
C GLY A 109 -8.13 10.07 2.40
N GLY A 110 -7.92 9.12 1.47
CA GLY A 110 -7.09 9.32 0.30
C GLY A 110 -7.79 9.05 -1.02
N ILE A 111 -7.20 8.18 -1.84
CA ILE A 111 -7.58 7.97 -3.24
C ILE A 111 -9.01 7.44 -3.42
N LEU A 112 -9.51 6.59 -2.51
CA LEU A 112 -10.83 5.98 -2.68
C LEU A 112 -11.96 7.01 -2.59
N PRO A 113 -12.10 7.83 -1.51
CA PRO A 113 -13.09 8.89 -1.46
C PRO A 113 -12.87 9.96 -2.55
N GLU A 114 -11.63 10.32 -2.88
CA GLU A 114 -11.34 11.26 -3.97
C GLU A 114 -11.87 10.73 -5.32
N THR A 115 -11.61 9.47 -5.64
CA THR A 115 -12.07 8.84 -6.88
C THR A 115 -13.60 8.79 -6.92
N ASN A 116 -14.25 8.39 -5.83
CA ASN A 116 -15.72 8.36 -5.77
C ASN A 116 -16.36 9.75 -5.93
N ALA A 117 -15.78 10.79 -5.33
CA ALA A 117 -16.24 12.16 -5.50
C ALA A 117 -16.12 12.63 -6.97
N LYS A 118 -15.00 12.31 -7.62
CA LYS A 118 -14.78 12.62 -9.04
C LYS A 118 -15.73 11.84 -9.96
N LEU A 119 -16.00 10.58 -9.68
CA LEU A 119 -16.99 9.77 -10.40
C LEU A 119 -18.39 10.36 -10.27
N GLU A 120 -18.75 10.82 -9.08
CA GLU A 120 -20.03 11.50 -8.83
C GLU A 120 -20.14 12.79 -9.63
N ALA A 121 -19.13 13.64 -9.58
CA ALA A 121 -19.06 14.89 -10.33
C ALA A 121 -19.14 14.67 -11.86
N ALA A 122 -18.61 13.54 -12.35
CA ALA A 122 -18.70 13.12 -13.75
C ALA A 122 -20.04 12.44 -14.12
N GLY A 123 -20.99 12.30 -13.18
CA GLY A 123 -22.27 11.63 -13.43
C GLY A 123 -22.18 10.11 -13.58
N SER A 124 -21.08 9.49 -13.16
CA SER A 124 -20.94 8.04 -13.18
C SER A 124 -21.81 7.37 -12.13
N SER A 125 -22.47 6.27 -12.49
CA SER A 125 -23.20 5.41 -11.55
C SER A 125 -22.28 4.50 -10.72
N LYS A 126 -21.00 4.36 -11.10
CA LYS A 126 -20.04 3.48 -10.43
C LYS A 126 -19.53 4.10 -9.13
N ARG A 127 -19.46 3.27 -8.08
CA ARG A 127 -18.81 3.59 -6.80
C ARG A 127 -17.94 2.42 -6.38
N TYR A 128 -16.80 2.73 -5.76
CA TYR A 128 -15.84 1.75 -5.27
C TYR A 128 -15.87 1.73 -3.75
N HIS A 129 -15.73 0.55 -3.17
CA HIS A 129 -15.71 0.30 -1.73
C HIS A 129 -14.50 -0.55 -1.32
N ASN A 130 -13.81 -1.16 -2.31
CA ASN A 130 -12.65 -1.99 -2.12
C ASN A 130 -11.41 -1.27 -2.62
N LEU A 131 -10.30 -1.44 -1.90
CA LEU A 131 -9.01 -0.87 -2.25
C LEU A 131 -7.88 -1.84 -1.90
N ILE A 132 -6.88 -1.90 -2.77
CA ILE A 132 -5.62 -2.61 -2.54
C ILE A 132 -4.52 -1.56 -2.52
N GLY A 133 -3.87 -1.38 -1.38
CA GLY A 133 -2.77 -0.45 -1.22
C GLY A 133 -1.43 -1.16 -1.24
N TYR A 134 -0.51 -0.72 -2.09
CA TYR A 134 0.85 -1.25 -2.18
C TYR A 134 1.88 -0.23 -1.76
N THR A 135 2.90 -0.68 -1.01
CA THR A 135 4.06 0.15 -0.66
C THR A 135 5.31 -0.39 -1.33
N PHE A 136 5.90 0.42 -2.23
CA PHE A 136 7.16 0.12 -2.90
C PHE A 136 8.32 0.77 -2.14
N GLY A 137 9.10 -0.05 -1.45
CA GLY A 137 10.18 0.44 -0.59
C GLY A 137 11.19 -0.65 -0.24
N THR A 138 11.58 -0.74 1.02
CA THR A 138 12.46 -1.80 1.54
C THR A 138 11.88 -3.18 1.27
N GLY A 139 10.53 -3.30 1.32
CA GLY A 139 9.78 -4.47 0.93
C GLY A 139 8.72 -4.12 -0.12
N PHE A 140 7.87 -5.11 -0.42
CA PHE A 140 6.69 -5.03 -1.26
C PHE A 140 5.44 -5.30 -0.40
N GLY A 141 5.10 -4.31 0.44
CA GLY A 141 3.97 -4.41 1.37
C GLY A 141 2.62 -4.23 0.67
N VAL A 142 1.60 -4.88 1.19
CA VAL A 142 0.22 -4.74 0.73
C VAL A 142 -0.73 -4.59 1.92
N GLY A 143 -1.82 -3.86 1.71
CA GLY A 143 -2.98 -3.86 2.58
C GLY A 143 -4.24 -3.96 1.73
N ILE A 144 -5.25 -4.66 2.23
CA ILE A 144 -6.50 -4.90 1.52
C ILE A 144 -7.67 -4.36 2.34
N VAL A 145 -8.46 -3.51 1.71
CA VAL A 145 -9.71 -2.98 2.28
C VAL A 145 -10.89 -3.49 1.47
N VAL A 146 -11.83 -4.13 2.14
CA VAL A 146 -13.06 -4.67 1.53
C VAL A 146 -14.27 -4.05 2.22
N ASN A 147 -15.17 -3.44 1.44
CA ASN A 147 -16.35 -2.72 1.96
C ASN A 147 -16.00 -1.70 3.07
N GLY A 148 -14.89 -0.97 2.90
CA GLY A 148 -14.44 0.02 3.87
C GLY A 148 -13.84 -0.55 5.17
N GLN A 149 -13.62 -1.87 5.24
CA GLN A 149 -13.03 -2.54 6.40
C GLN A 149 -11.68 -3.13 6.02
N LEU A 150 -10.68 -2.95 6.90
CA LEU A 150 -9.36 -3.54 6.73
C LEU A 150 -9.46 -5.08 6.84
N ASN A 151 -8.99 -5.78 5.81
CA ASN A 151 -8.94 -7.24 5.77
C ASN A 151 -7.53 -7.73 6.11
N ARG A 152 -7.33 -8.15 7.36
CA ARG A 152 -6.05 -8.70 7.85
C ARG A 152 -5.99 -10.22 7.77
N GLY A 153 -7.13 -10.88 7.49
CA GLY A 153 -7.28 -12.34 7.66
C GLY A 153 -7.23 -12.75 9.13
N ASP A 154 -7.27 -14.04 9.36
CA ASP A 154 -7.30 -14.60 10.72
C ASP A 154 -5.92 -14.59 11.40
N ASN A 155 -4.85 -14.56 10.62
CA ASN A 155 -3.47 -14.68 11.11
C ASN A 155 -2.61 -13.44 10.82
N SER A 156 -3.22 -12.33 10.40
CA SER A 156 -2.53 -11.11 9.96
C SER A 156 -1.50 -11.40 8.83
N CYS A 157 -1.85 -12.31 7.92
CA CYS A 157 -0.98 -12.80 6.83
C CYS A 157 -1.61 -12.56 5.45
N VAL A 158 -2.42 -11.51 5.29
CA VAL A 158 -2.93 -11.09 3.98
C VAL A 158 -1.83 -10.31 3.28
N GLU A 159 -0.97 -11.03 2.56
CA GLU A 159 0.27 -10.51 1.98
C GLU A 159 0.49 -11.06 0.56
N THR A 160 1.17 -10.28 -0.28
CA THR A 160 1.51 -10.69 -1.65
C THR A 160 3.01 -10.83 -1.90
N PHE A 161 3.86 -10.44 -0.97
CA PHE A 161 5.32 -10.48 -1.13
C PHE A 161 5.85 -11.89 -1.43
N CYS A 162 5.19 -12.93 -0.89
CA CYS A 162 5.57 -14.34 -1.05
C CYS A 162 4.92 -15.02 -2.27
N LEU A 163 4.18 -14.31 -3.12
CA LEU A 163 3.73 -14.88 -4.39
C LEU A 163 4.95 -15.27 -5.24
N PRO A 164 4.84 -16.32 -6.06
CA PRO A 164 5.92 -16.70 -6.96
C PRO A 164 6.25 -15.58 -7.96
N HIS A 165 7.54 -15.33 -8.16
CA HIS A 165 7.99 -14.39 -9.19
C HIS A 165 7.59 -14.89 -10.60
N LYS A 166 7.19 -13.98 -11.48
CA LYS A 166 6.66 -14.31 -12.81
C LYS A 166 7.62 -15.13 -13.70
N ASP A 167 8.92 -14.87 -13.61
CA ASP A 167 9.96 -15.50 -14.44
C ASP A 167 10.69 -16.64 -13.71
N ASN A 168 10.63 -16.67 -12.37
CA ASN A 168 11.22 -17.74 -11.57
C ASN A 168 10.29 -18.10 -10.39
N ARG A 169 9.52 -19.14 -10.56
CA ARG A 169 8.47 -19.54 -9.62
C ARG A 169 8.98 -20.07 -8.27
N ASP A 170 10.28 -20.33 -8.16
CA ASP A 170 10.94 -20.75 -6.91
C ASP A 170 11.41 -19.54 -6.07
N MET A 171 11.25 -18.32 -6.58
CA MET A 171 11.58 -17.08 -5.90
C MET A 171 10.33 -16.31 -5.51
N ILE A 172 10.40 -15.58 -4.41
CA ILE A 172 9.33 -14.65 -3.99
C ILE A 172 9.33 -13.40 -4.87
N VAL A 173 8.13 -12.88 -5.14
CA VAL A 173 7.97 -11.72 -6.02
C VAL A 173 8.62 -10.44 -5.45
N GLU A 174 8.70 -10.30 -4.12
CA GLU A 174 9.39 -9.17 -3.48
C GLU A 174 10.84 -9.02 -3.94
N ASP A 175 11.53 -10.13 -4.18
CA ASP A 175 12.91 -10.13 -4.69
C ASP A 175 13.04 -9.61 -6.13
N GLY A 176 11.91 -9.42 -6.82
CA GLY A 176 11.82 -8.77 -8.13
C GLY A 176 11.34 -7.31 -8.08
N ILE A 177 11.00 -6.76 -6.89
CA ILE A 177 10.32 -5.44 -6.79
C ILE A 177 11.00 -4.50 -5.80
N ALA A 178 11.36 -4.99 -4.61
CA ALA A 178 11.88 -4.17 -3.51
C ALA A 178 13.22 -3.47 -3.84
N ILE A 179 13.65 -2.54 -2.96
CA ILE A 179 14.91 -1.78 -3.14
C ILE A 179 16.11 -2.67 -3.49
N LYS A 180 16.22 -3.84 -2.84
CA LYS A 180 17.26 -4.81 -3.14
C LYS A 180 17.23 -5.34 -4.59
N ALA A 181 16.02 -5.50 -5.14
CA ALA A 181 15.82 -5.89 -6.53
C ALA A 181 16.26 -4.79 -7.50
N ILE A 182 15.90 -3.53 -7.22
CA ILE A 182 16.31 -2.37 -8.04
C ILE A 182 17.84 -2.32 -8.13
N LYS A 183 18.55 -2.44 -7.00
CA LYS A 183 20.03 -2.41 -6.97
C LYS A 183 20.62 -3.58 -7.75
N ARG A 184 20.10 -4.79 -7.54
CA ARG A 184 20.58 -6.01 -8.22
C ARG A 184 20.36 -5.92 -9.74
N ILE A 185 19.12 -5.63 -10.19
CA ILE A 185 18.79 -5.58 -11.61
C ILE A 185 19.60 -4.51 -12.33
N TYR A 186 19.73 -3.32 -11.74
CA TYR A 186 20.58 -2.28 -12.32
C TYR A 186 22.04 -2.75 -12.43
N GLY A 187 22.61 -3.35 -11.39
CA GLY A 187 23.94 -3.89 -11.41
C GLY A 187 24.16 -4.94 -12.50
N GLU A 188 23.21 -5.88 -12.65
CA GLU A 188 23.23 -6.90 -13.70
C GLU A 188 23.16 -6.31 -15.12
N LEU A 189 22.33 -5.27 -15.32
CA LEU A 189 22.13 -4.65 -16.64
C LEU A 189 23.26 -3.69 -17.03
N SER A 190 23.80 -2.93 -16.07
CA SER A 190 24.84 -1.92 -16.30
C SER A 190 26.26 -2.46 -16.16
N GLY A 191 26.42 -3.68 -15.60
CA GLY A 191 27.75 -4.23 -15.25
C GLY A 191 28.34 -3.65 -13.95
N ASP A 192 27.56 -2.92 -13.14
CA ASP A 192 27.98 -2.43 -11.82
C ASP A 192 27.88 -3.56 -10.78
N SER A 193 28.94 -4.36 -10.69
CA SER A 193 29.00 -5.52 -9.77
C SER A 193 28.98 -5.13 -8.29
N ASP A 194 29.30 -3.90 -7.96
CA ASP A 194 29.40 -3.44 -6.56
C ASP A 194 28.03 -3.00 -6.01
N HIS A 195 27.02 -2.91 -6.84
CA HIS A 195 25.63 -2.47 -6.49
C HIS A 195 25.62 -1.21 -5.60
N LYS A 196 26.52 -0.26 -5.92
CA LYS A 196 26.79 0.92 -5.08
C LYS A 196 25.69 1.99 -5.14
N PHE A 197 24.86 1.97 -6.19
CA PHE A 197 23.84 2.98 -6.38
C PHE A 197 22.57 2.64 -5.58
N GLU A 198 22.03 3.65 -4.90
CA GLU A 198 20.71 3.56 -4.25
C GLU A 198 19.58 3.81 -5.29
N PRO A 199 18.34 3.41 -5.03
CA PRO A 199 17.24 3.61 -5.97
C PRO A 199 17.08 5.05 -6.46
N LYS A 200 17.39 6.03 -5.60
CA LYS A 200 17.40 7.43 -5.99
C LYS A 200 18.48 7.74 -7.03
N ASP A 201 19.67 7.20 -6.84
CA ASP A 201 20.78 7.40 -7.78
C ASP A 201 20.45 6.76 -9.13
N ILE A 202 19.89 5.54 -9.11
CA ILE A 202 19.44 4.83 -10.31
C ILE A 202 18.34 5.65 -11.04
N PHE A 203 17.43 6.25 -10.30
CA PHE A 203 16.44 7.16 -10.87
C PHE A 203 17.10 8.41 -11.47
N ASP A 204 18.05 9.03 -10.77
CA ASP A 204 18.79 10.19 -11.27
C ASP A 204 19.65 9.85 -12.51
N ILE A 205 20.16 8.62 -12.61
CA ILE A 205 20.81 8.09 -13.82
C ILE A 205 19.80 7.97 -14.98
N ALA A 206 18.61 7.39 -14.71
CA ALA A 206 17.55 7.28 -15.72
C ALA A 206 17.12 8.65 -16.28
N GLU A 207 17.18 9.69 -15.43
CA GLU A 207 16.89 11.09 -15.78
C GLU A 207 18.08 11.82 -16.46
N GLY A 208 19.26 11.21 -16.51
CA GLY A 208 20.48 11.84 -17.01
C GLY A 208 21.05 12.94 -16.10
N ARG A 209 20.69 12.94 -14.80
CA ARG A 209 21.17 13.93 -13.81
C ARG A 209 22.55 13.61 -13.29
N ILE A 210 22.88 12.32 -13.20
CA ILE A 210 24.20 11.83 -12.80
C ILE A 210 24.72 10.79 -13.81
N PRO A 211 26.05 10.60 -13.91
CA PRO A 211 26.65 9.64 -14.83
C PRO A 211 26.23 8.20 -14.52
N GLY A 212 25.97 7.41 -15.55
CA GLY A 212 25.62 5.99 -15.46
C GLY A 212 24.94 5.49 -16.73
N ASP A 213 24.52 4.23 -16.75
CA ASP A 213 23.77 3.65 -17.85
C ASP A 213 22.27 3.97 -17.70
N ALA A 214 21.82 5.01 -18.39
CA ALA A 214 20.43 5.47 -18.32
C ALA A 214 19.42 4.45 -18.90
N GLU A 215 19.81 3.67 -19.90
CA GLU A 215 18.91 2.65 -20.49
C GLU A 215 18.80 1.45 -19.56
N ALA A 216 19.88 1.01 -18.93
CA ALA A 216 19.84 0.01 -17.86
C ALA A 216 18.96 0.46 -16.68
N ALA A 217 19.07 1.74 -16.28
CA ALA A 217 18.27 2.30 -15.19
C ALA A 217 16.76 2.31 -15.53
N LYS A 218 16.37 2.77 -16.71
CA LYS A 218 14.98 2.75 -17.19
C LYS A 218 14.44 1.31 -17.26
N LYS A 219 15.24 0.39 -17.80
CA LYS A 219 14.89 -1.04 -17.90
C LYS A 219 14.71 -1.67 -16.52
N THR A 220 15.55 -1.31 -15.55
CA THR A 220 15.40 -1.76 -14.15
C THR A 220 14.02 -1.42 -13.59
N PHE A 221 13.58 -0.17 -13.74
CA PHE A 221 12.24 0.21 -13.28
C PHE A 221 11.12 -0.48 -14.07
N ALA A 222 11.29 -0.70 -15.37
CA ALA A 222 10.31 -1.45 -16.15
C ALA A 222 10.19 -2.91 -15.69
N GLU A 223 11.29 -3.58 -15.35
CA GLU A 223 11.28 -4.96 -14.86
C GLU A 223 10.56 -5.08 -13.51
N ILE A 224 10.84 -4.18 -12.53
CA ILE A 224 10.09 -4.18 -11.28
C ILE A 224 8.60 -3.90 -11.50
N GLY A 225 8.27 -3.03 -12.45
CA GLY A 225 6.88 -2.75 -12.81
C GLY A 225 6.17 -4.00 -13.35
N ALA A 226 6.83 -4.74 -14.22
CA ALA A 226 6.27 -5.99 -14.78
C ALA A 226 6.05 -7.06 -13.70
N ALA A 227 7.00 -7.23 -12.77
CA ALA A 227 6.87 -8.16 -11.65
C ALA A 227 5.73 -7.74 -10.69
N ALA A 228 5.65 -6.45 -10.37
CA ALA A 228 4.59 -5.91 -9.52
C ALA A 228 3.20 -6.08 -10.16
N GLY A 229 3.08 -5.79 -11.46
CA GLY A 229 1.81 -5.93 -12.19
C GLY A 229 1.28 -7.36 -12.21
N ASP A 230 2.16 -8.37 -12.31
CA ASP A 230 1.74 -9.79 -12.24
C ASP A 230 1.21 -10.16 -10.84
N ALA A 231 1.91 -9.74 -9.77
CA ALA A 231 1.44 -9.95 -8.41
C ALA A 231 0.12 -9.22 -8.13
N MET A 232 0.01 -7.96 -8.56
CA MET A 232 -1.19 -7.15 -8.42
C MET A 232 -2.38 -7.73 -9.16
N ALA A 233 -2.18 -8.38 -10.31
CA ALA A 233 -3.25 -9.05 -11.05
C ALA A 233 -3.88 -10.18 -10.22
N THR A 234 -3.10 -10.89 -9.40
CA THR A 234 -3.61 -11.92 -8.49
C THR A 234 -4.47 -11.30 -7.40
N ALA A 235 -3.98 -10.27 -6.72
CA ALA A 235 -4.75 -9.56 -5.69
C ALA A 235 -6.01 -8.90 -6.25
N ALA A 236 -5.91 -8.23 -7.41
CA ALA A 236 -7.05 -7.60 -8.08
C ALA A 236 -8.14 -8.61 -8.47
N THR A 237 -7.75 -9.83 -8.91
CA THR A 237 -8.70 -10.90 -9.23
C THR A 237 -9.53 -11.34 -8.01
N LEU A 238 -8.94 -11.32 -6.81
CA LEU A 238 -9.59 -11.76 -5.57
C LEU A 238 -10.36 -10.64 -4.87
N THR A 239 -9.88 -9.41 -4.98
CA THR A 239 -10.42 -8.27 -4.23
C THR A 239 -11.40 -7.43 -5.05
N ASP A 240 -11.21 -7.33 -6.37
CA ASP A 240 -11.99 -6.47 -7.29
C ASP A 240 -12.14 -5.04 -6.74
N GLY A 241 -11.02 -4.34 -6.59
CA GLY A 241 -10.95 -3.00 -5.99
C GLY A 241 -10.00 -2.06 -6.72
N LEU A 242 -10.02 -0.78 -6.36
CA LEU A 242 -9.02 0.18 -6.81
C LEU A 242 -7.64 -0.21 -6.30
N ILE A 243 -6.59 0.11 -7.06
CA ILE A 243 -5.21 -0.10 -6.66
C ILE A 243 -4.55 1.26 -6.41
N VAL A 244 -3.84 1.41 -5.30
CA VAL A 244 -3.02 2.58 -5.01
C VAL A 244 -1.59 2.16 -4.67
N ILE A 245 -0.61 2.89 -5.20
CA ILE A 245 0.80 2.63 -4.96
C ILE A 245 1.42 3.80 -4.21
N GLY A 246 2.07 3.51 -3.08
CA GLY A 246 2.87 4.45 -2.31
C GLY A 246 4.30 3.97 -2.10
N GLY A 247 5.05 4.67 -1.27
CA GLY A 247 6.42 4.33 -0.91
C GLY A 247 7.48 5.12 -1.67
N GLY A 248 8.73 4.98 -1.23
CA GLY A 248 9.84 5.82 -1.72
C GLY A 248 10.21 5.62 -3.19
N VAL A 249 9.81 4.50 -3.79
CA VAL A 249 10.10 4.18 -5.20
C VAL A 249 9.12 4.86 -6.17
N THR A 250 8.00 5.41 -5.69
CA THR A 250 6.96 6.02 -6.53
C THR A 250 7.44 7.22 -7.37
N ALA A 251 8.51 7.89 -6.96
CA ALA A 251 9.14 8.94 -7.78
C ALA A 251 9.54 8.45 -9.20
N SER A 252 9.81 7.14 -9.34
CA SER A 252 10.15 6.53 -10.63
C SER A 252 8.95 5.97 -11.41
N HIS A 253 7.70 6.31 -11.00
CA HIS A 253 6.47 5.73 -11.58
C HIS A 253 6.40 5.83 -13.10
N LYS A 254 6.89 6.88 -13.70
CA LYS A 254 6.89 7.04 -15.17
C LYS A 254 7.66 5.93 -15.91
N TYR A 255 8.58 5.24 -15.24
CA TYR A 255 9.34 4.14 -15.82
C TYR A 255 8.75 2.78 -15.50
N PHE A 256 8.18 2.57 -14.31
CA PHE A 256 7.60 1.28 -13.94
C PHE A 256 6.12 1.14 -14.34
N MET A 257 5.33 2.23 -14.33
CA MET A 257 3.89 2.18 -14.57
C MET A 257 3.52 1.60 -15.94
N PRO A 258 4.20 1.92 -17.06
CA PRO A 258 3.87 1.32 -18.35
C PRO A 258 3.98 -0.21 -18.36
N ALA A 259 5.04 -0.76 -17.79
CA ALA A 259 5.25 -2.20 -17.73
C ALA A 259 4.28 -2.89 -16.74
N LEU A 260 3.97 -2.25 -15.62
CA LEU A 260 2.98 -2.69 -14.66
C LEU A 260 1.58 -2.77 -15.28
N LEU A 261 1.16 -1.71 -15.98
CA LEU A 261 -0.12 -1.69 -16.70
C LEU A 261 -0.17 -2.74 -17.81
N ALA A 262 0.94 -2.94 -18.55
CA ALA A 262 1.03 -3.98 -19.56
C ALA A 262 0.80 -5.38 -18.96
N ALA A 263 1.35 -5.67 -17.77
CA ALA A 263 1.13 -6.93 -17.05
C ALA A 263 -0.33 -7.08 -16.61
N LEU A 264 -0.93 -6.05 -16.02
CA LEU A 264 -2.35 -6.08 -15.61
C LEU A 264 -3.32 -6.22 -16.78
N ARG A 265 -3.02 -5.56 -17.92
CA ARG A 265 -3.81 -5.56 -19.14
C ARG A 265 -3.49 -6.75 -20.04
N GLY A 266 -2.52 -7.57 -19.64
CA GLY A 266 -2.06 -8.74 -20.38
C GLY A 266 -3.15 -9.76 -20.61
N LYS A 267 -2.82 -10.76 -21.43
CA LYS A 267 -3.70 -11.88 -21.78
C LYS A 267 -3.09 -13.20 -21.37
N ILE A 268 -3.93 -14.14 -21.07
CA ILE A 268 -3.61 -15.54 -20.84
C ILE A 268 -4.46 -16.40 -21.76
N HIS A 269 -4.11 -17.67 -21.92
CA HIS A 269 -4.79 -18.56 -22.85
C HIS A 269 -5.46 -19.72 -22.11
N THR A 270 -6.61 -20.14 -22.62
CA THR A 270 -7.21 -21.41 -22.23
C THR A 270 -6.42 -22.59 -22.85
N PHE A 271 -6.64 -23.79 -22.37
CA PHE A 271 -6.06 -24.99 -22.99
C PHE A 271 -6.46 -25.20 -24.47
N LYS A 272 -7.53 -24.52 -24.92
CA LYS A 272 -7.96 -24.51 -26.32
C LYS A 272 -7.28 -23.42 -27.17
N GLY A 273 -6.43 -22.60 -26.55
CA GLY A 273 -5.74 -21.50 -27.22
C GLY A 273 -6.56 -20.21 -27.34
N GLU A 274 -7.73 -20.13 -26.71
CA GLU A 274 -8.54 -18.92 -26.69
C GLU A 274 -7.92 -17.89 -25.73
N GLU A 275 -7.82 -16.63 -26.18
CA GLU A 275 -7.33 -15.54 -25.34
C GLU A 275 -8.37 -15.07 -24.33
N THR A 276 -7.94 -14.81 -23.10
CA THR A 276 -8.71 -14.10 -22.08
C THR A 276 -7.84 -13.08 -21.37
N GLY A 277 -8.45 -12.05 -20.77
CA GLY A 277 -7.71 -11.07 -19.96
C GLY A 277 -7.03 -11.72 -18.76
N ARG A 278 -5.85 -11.23 -18.38
CA ARG A 278 -5.15 -11.63 -17.15
C ARG A 278 -6.04 -11.40 -15.92
N ILE A 279 -6.86 -10.34 -15.97
CA ILE A 279 -7.97 -10.07 -15.04
C ILE A 279 -9.23 -9.76 -15.85
N GLN A 280 -10.41 -9.94 -15.24
CA GLN A 280 -11.69 -9.71 -15.94
C GLN A 280 -12.01 -8.22 -16.10
N SER A 281 -11.49 -7.36 -15.25
CA SER A 281 -11.75 -5.93 -15.26
C SER A 281 -10.79 -5.20 -16.22
N LYS A 282 -11.30 -4.21 -16.95
CA LYS A 282 -10.46 -3.27 -17.69
C LYS A 282 -9.71 -2.37 -16.71
N VAL A 283 -8.41 -2.19 -16.89
CA VAL A 283 -7.55 -1.40 -15.99
C VAL A 283 -7.29 -0.03 -16.58
N TYR A 284 -7.44 1.00 -15.75
CA TYR A 284 -7.22 2.39 -16.11
C TYR A 284 -6.18 3.03 -15.19
N ASN A 285 -5.27 3.82 -15.75
CA ASN A 285 -4.40 4.69 -14.99
C ASN A 285 -5.17 5.97 -14.62
N LEU A 286 -5.52 6.13 -13.35
CA LEU A 286 -6.32 7.27 -12.89
C LEU A 286 -5.52 8.58 -12.79
N ASP A 287 -4.20 8.52 -12.92
CA ASP A 287 -3.33 9.70 -12.95
C ASP A 287 -3.27 10.32 -14.34
N GLU A 288 -3.71 9.58 -15.40
CA GLU A 288 -3.80 10.07 -16.76
C GLU A 288 -5.20 10.63 -17.03
N PRO A 289 -5.35 11.91 -17.37
CA PRO A 289 -6.67 12.56 -17.52
C PRO A 289 -7.60 11.87 -18.52
N GLU A 290 -7.08 11.46 -19.68
CA GLU A 290 -7.87 10.78 -20.72
C GLU A 290 -8.36 9.39 -20.27
N GLU A 291 -7.51 8.65 -19.56
CA GLU A 291 -7.88 7.35 -18.98
C GLU A 291 -8.89 7.50 -17.85
N PHE A 292 -8.75 8.54 -17.01
CA PHE A 292 -9.73 8.85 -15.98
C PHE A 292 -11.09 9.22 -16.57
N GLU A 293 -11.14 10.03 -17.63
CA GLU A 293 -12.39 10.37 -18.32
C GLU A 293 -13.08 9.11 -18.86
N ALA A 294 -12.33 8.22 -19.53
CA ALA A 294 -12.85 6.95 -20.03
C ALA A 294 -13.31 6.01 -18.89
N PHE A 295 -12.57 6.00 -17.77
CA PHE A 295 -12.94 5.26 -16.56
C PHE A 295 -14.24 5.78 -15.94
N ALA A 296 -14.41 7.09 -15.84
CA ALA A 296 -15.60 7.71 -15.28
C ALA A 296 -16.83 7.48 -16.18
N LYS A 297 -16.67 7.64 -17.49
CA LYS A 297 -17.73 7.46 -18.49
C LYS A 297 -18.29 6.04 -18.48
N GLY A 298 -17.42 5.01 -18.47
CA GLY A 298 -17.82 3.61 -18.58
C GLY A 298 -18.60 3.31 -19.86
N ASP A 299 -19.57 2.42 -19.75
CA ASP A 299 -20.49 2.01 -20.85
C ASP A 299 -21.94 2.01 -20.34
N GLN A 300 -22.38 3.12 -19.77
CA GLN A 300 -23.69 3.26 -19.16
C GLN A 300 -24.82 3.17 -20.18
N GLN A 301 -25.78 2.30 -19.92
CA GLN A 301 -26.97 2.03 -20.75
C GLN A 301 -28.21 2.16 -19.91
N LYS A 302 -29.33 2.51 -20.54
CA LYS A 302 -30.64 2.42 -19.96
C LYS A 302 -31.28 1.10 -20.33
N LEU A 303 -31.72 0.35 -19.35
CA LEU A 303 -32.44 -0.92 -19.54
C LEU A 303 -33.86 -0.76 -19.03
N LYS A 304 -34.81 -1.17 -19.86
CA LYS A 304 -36.22 -1.22 -19.48
C LYS A 304 -36.45 -2.36 -18.49
N VAL A 305 -37.12 -2.08 -17.39
CA VAL A 305 -37.51 -3.14 -16.44
C VAL A 305 -38.60 -3.98 -17.08
N TYR A 306 -38.39 -5.31 -17.14
CA TYR A 306 -39.33 -6.20 -17.81
C TYR A 306 -40.73 -6.15 -17.16
N GLY A 307 -41.74 -5.86 -17.99
CA GLY A 307 -43.13 -5.75 -17.54
C GLY A 307 -43.52 -4.41 -16.91
N TYR A 308 -42.63 -3.41 -16.86
CA TYR A 308 -42.89 -2.08 -16.30
C TYR A 308 -42.45 -0.97 -17.26
N ASP A 309 -42.99 0.24 -17.09
CA ASP A 309 -42.57 1.43 -17.84
C ASP A 309 -41.40 2.20 -17.18
N GLU A 310 -40.61 1.48 -16.42
CA GLU A 310 -39.44 1.96 -15.68
C GLU A 310 -38.15 1.62 -16.42
N GLU A 311 -37.16 2.52 -16.36
CA GLU A 311 -35.78 2.30 -16.84
C GLU A 311 -34.81 2.36 -15.68
N VAL A 312 -33.79 1.49 -15.71
CA VAL A 312 -32.66 1.48 -14.79
C VAL A 312 -31.36 1.70 -15.54
N ILE A 313 -30.40 2.35 -14.87
CA ILE A 313 -29.06 2.52 -15.43
C ILE A 313 -28.26 1.24 -15.17
N TYR A 314 -27.65 0.71 -16.22
CA TYR A 314 -26.74 -0.43 -16.19
C TYR A 314 -25.41 -0.07 -16.83
N ASP A 315 -24.32 -0.38 -16.16
CA ASP A 315 -22.97 -0.26 -16.70
C ASP A 315 -22.33 -1.66 -16.81
N PRO A 316 -22.30 -2.25 -18.01
CA PRO A 316 -21.72 -3.59 -18.23
C PRO A 316 -20.21 -3.63 -18.11
N GLN A 317 -19.55 -2.47 -18.21
CA GLN A 317 -18.09 -2.45 -18.19
C GLN A 317 -17.54 -2.73 -16.80
N LYS A 318 -16.92 -3.90 -16.64
CA LYS A 318 -16.12 -4.22 -15.46
C LYS A 318 -14.79 -3.47 -15.56
N ARG A 319 -14.47 -2.64 -14.57
CA ARG A 319 -13.25 -1.84 -14.59
C ARG A 319 -12.73 -1.54 -13.20
N ILE A 320 -11.41 -1.42 -13.10
CA ILE A 320 -10.70 -0.96 -11.92
C ILE A 320 -9.74 0.17 -12.31
N GLY A 321 -9.38 0.98 -11.34
CA GLY A 321 -8.39 2.05 -11.50
C GLY A 321 -7.13 1.77 -10.68
N ILE A 322 -5.99 2.26 -11.18
CA ILE A 322 -4.73 2.30 -10.46
C ILE A 322 -4.24 3.74 -10.41
N ALA A 323 -3.67 4.16 -9.28
CA ALA A 323 -3.10 5.50 -9.10
C ALA A 323 -1.89 5.48 -8.17
N ILE A 324 -1.08 6.52 -8.24
CA ILE A 324 -0.05 6.81 -7.25
C ILE A 324 -0.68 7.59 -6.08
N SER A 325 -0.30 7.21 -4.85
CA SER A 325 -0.73 7.90 -3.64
C SER A 325 -0.36 9.39 -3.67
N LYS A 326 -1.34 10.25 -3.45
CA LYS A 326 -1.15 11.70 -3.29
C LYS A 326 -0.90 12.12 -1.85
N LEU A 327 -1.37 11.32 -0.89
CA LEU A 327 -1.06 11.52 0.53
C LEU A 327 0.42 11.25 0.83
N GLY A 328 1.02 10.31 0.07
CA GLY A 328 2.32 9.74 0.39
C GLY A 328 2.23 8.72 1.53
N ALA A 329 3.16 7.76 1.56
CA ALA A 329 3.08 6.62 2.47
C ALA A 329 2.98 7.03 3.95
N SER A 330 3.82 7.97 4.41
CA SER A 330 3.84 8.36 5.83
C SER A 330 2.52 8.99 6.30
N LYS A 331 1.94 9.90 5.52
CA LYS A 331 0.65 10.53 5.88
C LYS A 331 -0.48 9.51 5.78
N ALA A 332 -0.51 8.67 4.75
CA ALA A 332 -1.52 7.63 4.60
C ALA A 332 -1.49 6.63 5.77
N ILE A 333 -0.30 6.15 6.19
CA ILE A 333 -0.14 5.28 7.37
C ILE A 333 -0.67 5.98 8.63
N SER A 334 -0.36 7.26 8.82
CA SER A 334 -0.83 8.01 9.99
C SER A 334 -2.35 8.19 10.00
N VAL A 335 -2.95 8.52 8.84
CA VAL A 335 -4.41 8.59 8.67
C VAL A 335 -5.04 7.22 8.90
N GLY A 336 -4.43 6.15 8.39
CA GLY A 336 -4.88 4.78 8.61
C GLY A 336 -4.85 4.39 10.09
N ALA A 337 -3.75 4.69 10.80
CA ALA A 337 -3.65 4.44 12.23
C ALA A 337 -4.72 5.21 13.03
N TYR A 338 -4.92 6.48 12.70
CA TYR A 338 -5.92 7.34 13.32
C TYR A 338 -7.34 6.82 13.10
N THR A 339 -7.72 6.57 11.85
CA THR A 339 -9.08 6.10 11.50
C THR A 339 -9.35 4.69 12.01
N PHE A 340 -8.32 3.81 12.04
CA PHE A 340 -8.46 2.49 12.62
C PHE A 340 -8.76 2.57 14.12
N ALA A 341 -8.03 3.40 14.86
CA ALA A 341 -8.27 3.61 16.29
C ALA A 341 -9.69 4.10 16.57
N LEU A 342 -10.16 5.11 15.82
CA LEU A 342 -11.53 5.62 15.98
C LEU A 342 -12.58 4.52 15.73
N GLY A 343 -12.44 3.77 14.64
CA GLY A 343 -13.36 2.67 14.33
C GLY A 343 -13.34 1.53 15.35
N GLN A 344 -12.24 1.33 16.09
CA GLN A 344 -12.20 0.38 17.21
C GLN A 344 -12.86 0.96 18.47
N LEU A 345 -12.62 2.24 18.77
CA LEU A 345 -13.23 2.91 19.92
C LEU A 345 -14.76 2.98 19.82
N ASP A 346 -15.29 3.17 18.61
CA ASP A 346 -16.75 3.18 18.35
C ASP A 346 -17.42 1.81 18.60
N ARG A 347 -16.62 0.73 18.66
CA ARG A 347 -17.10 -0.64 18.90
C ARG A 347 -16.93 -1.11 20.36
N MET A 348 -16.19 -0.38 21.17
CA MET A 348 -15.93 -0.67 22.59
C MET A 348 -17.05 -0.11 23.49
#